data_6b57b0f00e0412d0964b877fd3794e10
#
_entry.id   6b57b0f00e0412d0964b877fd3794e10
#
_cell.length_a   1.000
_cell.length_b   1.000
_cell.length_c   1.000
_cell.angle_alpha   90.00
_cell.angle_beta   90.00
_cell.angle_gamma   90.00
#
_symmetry.space_group_name_H-M   'P 1'
#
loop_
_entity.id
_entity.type
_entity.pdbx_description
1 polymer ?
#
loop_
_entity_poly.entity_id
_entity_poly.type
_entity_poly.pdbx_seq_one_letter_code
_entity_poly.pdbx_strand_id
1 'polypeptide(L)'
;LALRSPESHATITELLKHTKPGAMKFFDINLRGDHYSKELIEELLKVATVFKINDEELLLLRDMFDIRGTSGEDASRWFLEEFDLDYVILTAGSAYSTIISRKGEVSTLDTPRVEVNDTVGAGDSFSGTFTARILLGDTLAEAHRKAVNTAAFVCTQAGAWPEYPAEMPDYLAEIGK
;
A
#
# COMPACT_ATOMS: atom_id res chain seq x y z
N LEU A 1 -6.62 -0.93 -12.89
CA LEU A 1 -7.77 -1.51 -13.63
C LEU A 1 -8.97 -0.58 -13.74
N ALA A 2 -9.31 0.16 -12.67
CA ALA A 2 -10.47 1.07 -12.68
C ALA A 2 -10.39 2.16 -13.77
N LEU A 3 -9.18 2.57 -14.14
CA LEU A 3 -8.91 3.62 -15.12
C LEU A 3 -8.68 3.11 -16.56
N ARG A 4 -8.97 1.84 -16.83
CA ARG A 4 -8.71 1.22 -18.15
C ARG A 4 -9.64 1.71 -19.27
N SER A 5 -10.83 2.20 -18.95
CA SER A 5 -11.72 2.81 -19.95
C SER A 5 -11.71 4.33 -19.83
N PRO A 6 -11.85 5.07 -20.97
CA PRO A 6 -11.91 6.53 -20.96
C PRO A 6 -13.01 7.08 -20.06
N GLU A 7 -14.17 6.42 -20.01
CA GLU A 7 -15.31 6.83 -19.18
C GLU A 7 -15.01 6.70 -17.70
N SER A 8 -14.42 5.55 -17.28
CA SER A 8 -14.03 5.33 -15.89
C SER A 8 -12.92 6.31 -15.48
N HIS A 9 -11.94 6.55 -16.36
CA HIS A 9 -10.87 7.50 -16.11
C HIS A 9 -11.44 8.92 -15.91
N ALA A 10 -12.28 9.39 -16.83
CA ALA A 10 -12.92 10.70 -16.71
C ALA A 10 -13.75 10.83 -15.43
N THR A 11 -14.53 9.79 -15.08
CA THR A 11 -15.37 9.78 -13.88
C THR A 11 -14.52 9.84 -12.60
N ILE A 12 -13.47 9.04 -12.50
CA ILE A 12 -12.60 9.00 -11.31
C ILE A 12 -11.84 10.32 -11.18
N THR A 13 -11.28 10.83 -12.28
CA THR A 13 -10.58 12.12 -12.28
C THR A 13 -11.50 13.26 -11.84
N GLU A 14 -12.77 13.26 -12.27
CA GLU A 14 -13.74 14.26 -11.84
C GLU A 14 -14.08 14.11 -10.35
N LEU A 15 -14.31 12.88 -9.86
CA LEU A 15 -14.57 12.63 -8.43
C LEU A 15 -13.40 13.09 -7.53
N LEU A 16 -12.16 12.89 -7.96
CA LEU A 16 -10.98 13.33 -7.21
C LEU A 16 -10.94 14.85 -7.01
N LYS A 17 -11.46 15.65 -7.95
CA LYS A 17 -11.55 17.11 -7.80
C LYS A 17 -12.53 17.54 -6.70
N HIS A 18 -13.51 16.70 -6.38
CA HIS A 18 -14.52 16.97 -5.36
C HIS A 18 -14.18 16.39 -3.99
N THR A 19 -12.98 15.81 -3.83
CA THR A 19 -12.54 15.35 -2.50
C THR A 19 -12.33 16.52 -1.55
N LYS A 20 -12.67 16.34 -0.26
CA LYS A 20 -12.45 17.36 0.75
C LYS A 20 -10.95 17.69 0.89
N PRO A 21 -10.58 18.93 1.20
CA PRO A 21 -9.21 19.26 1.59
C PRO A 21 -8.74 18.34 2.73
N GLY A 22 -7.53 17.80 2.61
CA GLY A 22 -6.96 16.85 3.58
C GLY A 22 -7.49 15.42 3.50
N ALA A 23 -8.34 15.09 2.52
CA ALA A 23 -8.76 13.72 2.29
C ALA A 23 -7.56 12.86 1.91
N MET A 24 -7.40 11.70 2.57
CA MET A 24 -6.43 10.71 2.18
C MET A 24 -6.83 10.09 0.83
N LYS A 25 -5.96 10.19 -0.15
CA LYS A 25 -6.12 9.61 -1.49
C LYS A 25 -5.12 8.49 -1.63
N PHE A 26 -5.60 7.26 -1.49
CA PHE A 26 -4.79 6.06 -1.47
C PHE A 26 -4.68 5.48 -2.88
N PHE A 27 -3.48 5.47 -3.43
CA PHE A 27 -3.16 4.83 -4.70
C PHE A 27 -2.42 3.51 -4.47
N ASP A 28 -3.15 2.39 -4.56
CA ASP A 28 -2.57 1.05 -4.68
C ASP A 28 -2.40 0.75 -6.17
N ILE A 29 -1.16 0.68 -6.64
CA ILE A 29 -0.88 0.65 -8.08
C ILE A 29 -1.41 -0.62 -8.74
N ASN A 30 -1.20 -1.77 -8.14
CA ASN A 30 -1.76 -3.07 -8.51
C ASN A 30 -1.80 -3.30 -10.03
N LEU A 31 -0.61 -3.34 -10.66
CA LEU A 31 -0.43 -3.46 -12.11
C LEU A 31 -1.04 -4.76 -12.64
N ARG A 32 -1.77 -4.67 -13.76
CA ARG A 32 -2.40 -5.83 -14.41
C ARG A 32 -2.33 -5.70 -15.93
N GLY A 33 -1.74 -6.70 -16.58
CA GLY A 33 -1.62 -6.73 -18.04
C GLY A 33 -0.98 -5.46 -18.60
N ASP A 34 -1.55 -4.93 -19.69
CA ASP A 34 -1.05 -3.75 -20.39
C ASP A 34 -1.88 -2.48 -20.09
N HIS A 35 -2.60 -2.47 -18.95
CA HIS A 35 -3.54 -1.39 -18.61
C HIS A 35 -2.90 -0.26 -17.82
N TYR A 36 -1.62 0.05 -18.06
CA TYR A 36 -0.91 1.14 -17.42
C TYR A 36 0.08 1.79 -18.40
N SER A 37 0.40 3.04 -18.15
CA SER A 37 1.49 3.77 -18.81
C SER A 37 2.18 4.67 -17.78
N LYS A 38 3.36 5.17 -18.13
CA LYS A 38 4.08 6.12 -17.27
C LYS A 38 3.25 7.36 -17.00
N GLU A 39 2.62 7.90 -18.03
CA GLU A 39 1.81 9.12 -17.96
C GLU A 39 0.61 8.94 -17.03
N LEU A 40 -0.07 7.79 -17.11
CA LEU A 40 -1.20 7.48 -16.23
C LEU A 40 -0.76 7.34 -14.78
N ILE A 41 0.37 6.66 -14.53
CA ILE A 41 0.92 6.51 -13.18
C ILE A 41 1.33 7.87 -12.60
N GLU A 42 2.01 8.71 -13.39
CA GLU A 42 2.37 10.08 -12.97
C GLU A 42 1.14 10.94 -12.67
N GLU A 43 0.08 10.84 -13.50
CA GLU A 43 -1.19 11.55 -13.25
C GLU A 43 -1.77 11.17 -11.88
N LEU A 44 -1.80 9.86 -11.56
CA LEU A 44 -2.34 9.36 -10.31
C LEU A 44 -1.46 9.71 -9.11
N LEU A 45 -0.15 9.59 -9.23
CA LEU A 45 0.80 9.97 -8.18
C LEU A 45 0.71 11.46 -7.81
N LYS A 46 0.48 12.35 -8.78
CA LYS A 46 0.29 13.80 -8.55
C LYS A 46 -0.94 14.14 -7.72
N VAL A 47 -1.94 13.27 -7.67
CA VAL A 47 -3.16 13.50 -6.89
C VAL A 47 -3.23 12.63 -5.64
N ALA A 48 -2.42 11.58 -5.54
CA ALA A 48 -2.36 10.71 -4.39
C ALA A 48 -1.76 11.41 -3.17
N THR A 49 -2.07 10.91 -1.98
CA THR A 49 -1.37 11.25 -0.74
C THR A 49 -0.68 10.03 -0.13
N VAL A 50 -1.15 8.83 -0.48
CA VAL A 50 -0.53 7.56 -0.10
C VAL A 50 -0.31 6.73 -1.37
N PHE A 51 0.88 6.22 -1.53
CA PHE A 51 1.25 5.32 -2.61
C PHE A 51 1.65 3.96 -2.06
N LYS A 52 1.01 2.89 -2.55
CA LYS A 52 1.39 1.52 -2.22
C LYS A 52 1.85 0.80 -3.46
N ILE A 53 2.93 0.06 -3.31
CA ILE A 53 3.61 -0.68 -4.37
C ILE A 53 4.20 -1.97 -3.79
N ASN A 54 4.21 -3.04 -4.56
CA ASN A 54 4.96 -4.23 -4.18
C ASN A 54 6.38 -4.23 -4.80
N ASP A 55 7.22 -5.17 -4.37
CA ASP A 55 8.62 -5.25 -4.79
C ASP A 55 8.77 -5.56 -6.30
N GLU A 56 7.90 -6.39 -6.88
CA GLU A 56 7.91 -6.69 -8.32
C GLU A 56 7.49 -5.46 -9.15
N GLU A 57 6.46 -4.77 -8.74
CA GLU A 57 5.99 -3.53 -9.36
C GLU A 57 7.04 -2.42 -9.23
N LEU A 58 7.73 -2.35 -8.08
CA LEU A 58 8.80 -1.37 -7.87
C LEU A 58 9.94 -1.55 -8.87
N LEU A 59 10.30 -2.79 -9.22
CA LEU A 59 11.31 -3.06 -10.25
C LEU A 59 10.90 -2.46 -11.59
N LEU A 60 9.65 -2.65 -12.01
CA LEU A 60 9.11 -2.08 -13.25
C LEU A 60 9.10 -0.55 -13.22
N LEU A 61 8.71 0.03 -12.10
CA LEU A 61 8.67 1.49 -11.98
C LEU A 61 10.06 2.11 -11.91
N ARG A 62 11.04 1.44 -11.32
CA ARG A 62 12.43 1.91 -11.33
C ARG A 62 12.97 2.09 -12.75
N ASP A 63 12.70 1.12 -13.62
CA ASP A 63 13.08 1.22 -15.02
C ASP A 63 12.30 2.33 -15.74
N MET A 64 10.99 2.41 -15.50
CA MET A 64 10.10 3.39 -16.14
C MET A 64 10.46 4.84 -15.75
N PHE A 65 10.86 5.07 -14.51
CA PHE A 65 11.21 6.40 -13.98
C PHE A 65 12.72 6.68 -13.93
N ASP A 66 13.55 5.76 -14.46
CA ASP A 66 15.01 5.86 -14.47
C ASP A 66 15.63 6.01 -13.05
N ILE A 67 15.04 5.34 -12.07
CA ILE A 67 15.51 5.35 -10.67
C ILE A 67 16.62 4.32 -10.53
N ARG A 68 17.89 4.74 -10.62
CA ARG A 68 19.07 3.84 -10.69
C ARG A 68 19.72 3.61 -9.33
N GLY A 69 20.28 2.41 -9.17
CA GLY A 69 21.27 2.09 -8.15
C GLY A 69 20.82 2.20 -6.70
N THR A 70 19.51 2.17 -6.44
CA THR A 70 18.93 2.41 -5.14
C THR A 70 18.35 1.12 -4.54
N SER A 71 18.30 1.06 -3.21
CA SER A 71 17.52 0.04 -2.49
C SER A 71 16.00 0.24 -2.71
N GLY A 72 15.17 -0.71 -2.27
CA GLY A 72 13.72 -0.52 -2.27
C GLY A 72 13.28 0.67 -1.40
N GLU A 73 13.96 0.89 -0.28
CA GLU A 73 13.72 2.05 0.59
C GLU A 73 14.08 3.37 -0.10
N ASP A 74 15.25 3.47 -0.75
CA ASP A 74 15.65 4.68 -1.47
C ASP A 74 14.70 5.01 -2.62
N ALA A 75 14.28 3.99 -3.39
CA ALA A 75 13.30 4.17 -4.45
C ALA A 75 11.95 4.64 -3.89
N SER A 76 11.52 4.11 -2.75
CA SER A 76 10.30 4.56 -2.07
C SER A 76 10.41 6.01 -1.58
N ARG A 77 11.58 6.43 -1.07
CA ARG A 77 11.85 7.84 -0.72
C ARG A 77 11.80 8.75 -1.93
N TRP A 78 12.36 8.30 -3.05
CA TRP A 78 12.29 9.06 -4.30
C TRP A 78 10.83 9.35 -4.70
N PHE A 79 9.94 8.33 -4.68
CA PHE A 79 8.51 8.56 -4.94
C PHE A 79 7.86 9.49 -3.93
N LEU A 80 8.20 9.36 -2.65
CA LEU A 80 7.68 10.21 -1.58
C LEU A 80 7.98 11.69 -1.84
N GLU A 81 9.23 11.99 -2.21
CA GLU A 81 9.74 13.35 -2.42
C GLU A 81 9.28 13.93 -3.76
N GLU A 82 9.40 13.14 -4.85
CA GLU A 82 9.06 13.60 -6.21
C GLU A 82 7.57 13.96 -6.35
N PHE A 83 6.70 13.20 -5.70
CA PHE A 83 5.25 13.39 -5.82
C PHE A 83 4.60 14.00 -4.58
N ASP A 84 5.38 14.48 -3.63
CA ASP A 84 4.90 15.16 -2.41
C ASP A 84 3.88 14.32 -1.61
N LEU A 85 4.14 13.00 -1.47
CA LEU A 85 3.26 12.06 -0.81
C LEU A 85 3.38 12.14 0.72
N ASP A 86 2.32 11.79 1.45
CA ASP A 86 2.36 11.67 2.91
C ASP A 86 2.99 10.35 3.33
N TYR A 87 2.71 9.26 2.58
CA TYR A 87 3.23 7.93 2.85
C TYR A 87 3.53 7.17 1.56
N VAL A 88 4.62 6.38 1.58
CA VAL A 88 4.88 5.31 0.61
C VAL A 88 4.95 3.99 1.34
N ILE A 89 4.23 3.00 0.84
CA ILE A 89 4.14 1.65 1.38
C ILE A 89 4.74 0.69 0.37
N LEU A 90 5.84 0.05 0.74
CA LEU A 90 6.45 -1.04 -0.01
C LEU A 90 6.12 -2.36 0.66
N THR A 91 5.57 -3.30 -0.10
CA THR A 91 5.33 -4.67 0.36
C THR A 91 6.18 -5.66 -0.41
N ALA A 92 6.74 -6.65 0.27
CA ALA A 92 7.56 -7.71 -0.33
C ALA A 92 6.98 -9.10 0.03
N GLY A 93 5.70 -9.28 -0.26
CA GLY A 93 4.99 -10.55 -0.09
C GLY A 93 5.18 -11.18 1.29
N SER A 94 5.78 -12.38 1.32
CA SER A 94 6.04 -13.13 2.56
C SER A 94 7.29 -12.68 3.31
N ALA A 95 8.04 -11.68 2.81
CA ALA A 95 9.28 -11.24 3.42
C ALA A 95 9.05 -10.11 4.44
N TYR A 96 8.64 -8.95 3.97
CA TYR A 96 8.47 -7.76 4.83
C TYR A 96 7.55 -6.73 4.19
N SER A 97 7.25 -5.70 4.97
CA SER A 97 6.71 -4.43 4.46
C SER A 97 7.44 -3.26 5.10
N THR A 98 7.57 -2.17 4.35
CA THR A 98 8.18 -0.91 4.82
C THR A 98 7.25 0.24 4.50
N ILE A 99 7.02 1.11 5.48
CA ILE A 99 6.28 2.36 5.30
C ILE A 99 7.19 3.53 5.63
N ILE A 100 7.23 4.49 4.72
CA ILE A 100 7.99 5.74 4.88
C ILE A 100 7.00 6.88 4.91
N SER A 101 7.13 7.77 5.90
CA SER A 101 6.30 8.96 6.01
C SER A 101 7.05 10.22 5.57
N ARG A 102 6.32 11.24 5.13
CA ARG A 102 6.84 12.59 4.86
C ARG A 102 7.56 13.21 6.07
N LYS A 103 7.22 12.80 7.28
CA LYS A 103 7.87 13.26 8.52
C LYS A 103 9.24 12.64 8.76
N GLY A 104 9.69 11.76 7.86
CA GLY A 104 10.96 11.04 7.98
C GLY A 104 10.89 9.78 8.83
N GLU A 105 9.69 9.39 9.30
CA GLU A 105 9.52 8.14 10.03
C GLU A 105 9.59 6.95 9.07
N VAL A 106 10.23 5.86 9.50
CA VAL A 106 10.30 4.59 8.77
C VAL A 106 9.85 3.48 9.69
N SER A 107 8.96 2.63 9.20
CA SER A 107 8.53 1.42 9.90
C SER A 107 8.72 0.24 8.98
N THR A 108 9.56 -0.71 9.37
CA THR A 108 9.76 -1.98 8.66
C THR A 108 9.39 -3.14 9.57
N LEU A 109 8.54 -4.02 9.07
CA LEU A 109 8.08 -5.21 9.79
C LEU A 109 8.19 -6.44 8.89
N ASP A 110 8.72 -7.51 9.46
CA ASP A 110 8.70 -8.83 8.82
C ASP A 110 7.25 -9.31 8.65
N THR A 111 6.98 -10.04 7.58
CA THR A 111 5.68 -10.66 7.38
C THR A 111 5.55 -11.88 8.33
N PRO A 112 4.50 -11.96 9.15
CA PRO A 112 4.26 -13.12 10.02
C PRO A 112 4.12 -14.41 9.21
N ARG A 113 4.70 -15.49 9.71
CA ARG A 113 4.50 -16.81 9.14
C ARG A 113 3.20 -17.40 9.66
N VAL A 114 2.25 -17.59 8.77
CA VAL A 114 0.95 -18.19 9.07
C VAL A 114 0.69 -19.37 8.13
N GLU A 115 -0.22 -20.26 8.53
CA GLU A 115 -0.73 -21.27 7.61
C GLU A 115 -1.65 -20.59 6.59
N VAL A 116 -1.16 -20.48 5.35
CA VAL A 116 -1.86 -19.75 4.28
C VAL A 116 -2.94 -20.62 3.67
N ASN A 117 -4.18 -20.15 3.72
CA ASN A 117 -5.31 -20.74 3.03
C ASN A 117 -5.57 -20.03 1.68
N ASP A 118 -5.57 -18.68 1.69
CA ASP A 118 -5.77 -17.84 0.50
C ASP A 118 -5.02 -16.51 0.70
N THR A 119 -4.54 -15.91 -0.38
CA THR A 119 -3.87 -14.58 -0.31
C THR A 119 -4.72 -13.46 -0.88
N VAL A 120 -5.89 -13.77 -1.45
CA VAL A 120 -6.81 -12.77 -2.02
C VAL A 120 -7.33 -11.86 -0.91
N GLY A 121 -7.26 -10.54 -1.14
CA GLY A 121 -7.70 -9.54 -0.17
C GLY A 121 -6.67 -9.16 0.91
N ALA A 122 -5.54 -9.84 1.02
CA ALA A 122 -4.50 -9.49 2.00
C ALA A 122 -3.98 -8.06 1.80
N GLY A 123 -3.67 -7.67 0.55
CA GLY A 123 -3.25 -6.31 0.22
C GLY A 123 -4.32 -5.26 0.50
N ASP A 124 -5.57 -5.56 0.16
CA ASP A 124 -6.71 -4.65 0.39
C ASP A 124 -6.98 -4.47 1.89
N SER A 125 -6.91 -5.56 2.66
CA SER A 125 -7.08 -5.52 4.12
C SER A 125 -5.96 -4.76 4.82
N PHE A 126 -4.71 -4.90 4.34
CA PHE A 126 -3.58 -4.10 4.78
C PHE A 126 -3.86 -2.60 4.54
N SER A 127 -4.20 -2.25 3.30
CA SER A 127 -4.46 -0.86 2.89
C SER A 127 -5.62 -0.25 3.67
N GLY A 128 -6.72 -0.98 3.83
CA GLY A 128 -7.88 -0.56 4.58
C GLY A 128 -7.58 -0.34 6.07
N THR A 129 -6.87 -1.29 6.70
CA THR A 129 -6.49 -1.18 8.11
C THR A 129 -5.52 -0.03 8.33
N PHE A 130 -4.45 0.08 7.54
CA PHE A 130 -3.51 1.20 7.63
C PHE A 130 -4.22 2.55 7.54
N THR A 131 -5.05 2.73 6.52
CA THR A 131 -5.83 3.96 6.32
C THR A 131 -6.70 4.29 7.52
N ALA A 132 -7.49 3.32 7.98
CA ALA A 132 -8.39 3.51 9.13
C ALA A 132 -7.61 3.88 10.40
N ARG A 133 -6.48 3.22 10.67
CA ARG A 133 -5.70 3.44 11.89
C ARG A 133 -5.00 4.80 11.90
N ILE A 134 -4.44 5.24 10.76
CA ILE A 134 -3.89 6.59 10.62
C ILE A 134 -4.97 7.66 10.83
N LEU A 135 -6.16 7.48 10.24
CA LEU A 135 -7.27 8.42 10.39
C LEU A 135 -7.82 8.46 11.82
N LEU A 136 -7.69 7.37 12.58
CA LEU A 136 -8.04 7.30 14.01
C LEU A 136 -6.96 7.86 14.94
N GLY A 137 -5.79 8.26 14.40
CA GLY A 137 -4.72 8.91 15.13
C GLY A 137 -3.66 7.98 15.72
N ASP A 138 -3.58 6.72 15.27
CA ASP A 138 -2.49 5.83 15.64
C ASP A 138 -1.15 6.39 15.11
N THR A 139 -0.07 6.06 15.80
CA THR A 139 1.28 6.28 15.29
C THR A 139 1.53 5.42 14.04
N LEU A 140 2.53 5.81 13.22
CA LEU A 140 2.93 5.02 12.05
C LEU A 140 3.21 3.55 12.40
N ALA A 141 3.96 3.31 13.48
CA ALA A 141 4.32 1.97 13.90
C ALA A 141 3.11 1.13 14.33
N GLU A 142 2.16 1.73 15.05
CA GLU A 142 0.93 1.05 15.47
C GLU A 142 0.01 0.73 14.30
N ALA A 143 -0.19 1.70 13.39
CA ALA A 143 -1.00 1.52 12.20
C ALA A 143 -0.40 0.42 11.30
N HIS A 144 0.92 0.43 11.10
CA HIS A 144 1.63 -0.59 10.33
C HIS A 144 1.48 -1.98 10.96
N ARG A 145 1.75 -2.11 12.28
CA ARG A 145 1.61 -3.39 13.00
C ARG A 145 0.20 -3.97 12.85
N LYS A 146 -0.83 -3.15 13.00
CA LYS A 146 -2.22 -3.59 12.85
C LYS A 146 -2.53 -3.99 11.41
N ALA A 147 -2.02 -3.26 10.42
CA ALA A 147 -2.19 -3.59 9.00
C ALA A 147 -1.56 -4.95 8.64
N VAL A 148 -0.34 -5.21 9.11
CA VAL A 148 0.36 -6.49 8.92
C VAL A 148 -0.42 -7.64 9.57
N ASN A 149 -0.86 -7.49 10.82
CA ASN A 149 -1.63 -8.51 11.52
C ASN A 149 -2.97 -8.81 10.83
N THR A 150 -3.66 -7.78 10.34
CA THR A 150 -4.93 -7.95 9.60
C THR A 150 -4.70 -8.69 8.28
N ALA A 151 -3.66 -8.33 7.52
CA ALA A 151 -3.31 -9.03 6.29
C ALA A 151 -2.94 -10.50 6.54
N ALA A 152 -2.18 -10.78 7.60
CA ALA A 152 -1.83 -12.14 8.00
C ALA A 152 -3.08 -12.94 8.39
N PHE A 153 -4.01 -12.36 9.15
CA PHE A 153 -5.30 -12.97 9.46
C PHE A 153 -6.07 -13.34 8.18
N VAL A 154 -6.21 -12.42 7.23
CA VAL A 154 -6.92 -12.67 5.97
C VAL A 154 -6.28 -13.83 5.23
N CYS A 155 -4.95 -13.94 5.21
CA CYS A 155 -4.26 -15.06 4.59
C CYS A 155 -4.60 -16.43 5.21
N THR A 156 -5.03 -16.50 6.47
CA THR A 156 -5.46 -17.76 7.12
C THR A 156 -6.89 -18.15 6.78
N GLN A 157 -7.67 -17.27 6.13
CA GLN A 157 -9.08 -17.47 5.87
C GLN A 157 -9.33 -17.84 4.40
N ALA A 158 -10.55 -18.29 4.10
CA ALA A 158 -10.99 -18.52 2.73
C ALA A 158 -11.63 -17.25 2.18
N GLY A 159 -11.14 -16.82 0.99
CA GLY A 159 -11.69 -15.66 0.28
C GLY A 159 -11.24 -14.30 0.82
N ALA A 160 -11.57 -13.26 0.04
CA ALA A 160 -11.05 -11.91 0.24
C ALA A 160 -11.68 -11.12 1.40
N TRP A 161 -12.83 -11.55 1.89
CA TRP A 161 -13.60 -10.84 2.92
C TRP A 161 -14.15 -11.79 3.97
N PRO A 162 -13.30 -12.24 4.90
CA PRO A 162 -13.72 -13.09 6.00
C PRO A 162 -14.47 -12.31 7.08
N GLU A 163 -15.16 -13.02 7.98
CA GLU A 163 -15.61 -12.42 9.24
C GLU A 163 -14.40 -12.08 10.11
N TYR A 164 -14.30 -10.80 10.51
CA TYR A 164 -13.22 -10.34 11.36
C TYR A 164 -13.55 -10.61 12.84
N PRO A 165 -12.59 -11.11 13.63
CA PRO A 165 -12.78 -11.31 15.06
C PRO A 165 -12.89 -9.97 15.79
N ALA A 166 -13.53 -9.95 16.96
CA ALA A 166 -13.63 -8.75 17.80
C ALA A 166 -12.25 -8.23 18.22
N GLU A 167 -11.30 -9.14 18.45
CA GLU A 167 -9.91 -8.83 18.73
C GLU A 167 -9.03 -9.50 17.68
N MET A 168 -8.22 -8.69 16.97
CA MET A 168 -7.29 -9.19 15.96
C MET A 168 -6.11 -9.90 16.62
N PRO A 169 -5.76 -11.14 16.20
CA PRO A 169 -4.55 -11.81 16.68
C PRO A 169 -3.29 -11.00 16.41
N ASP A 170 -2.35 -11.04 17.32
CA ASP A 170 -1.06 -10.38 17.16
C ASP A 170 0.02 -11.39 16.71
N TYR A 171 0.01 -11.69 15.43
CA TYR A 171 0.97 -12.61 14.81
C TYR A 171 2.42 -12.13 14.88
N LEU A 172 2.64 -10.81 15.03
CA LEU A 172 3.98 -10.24 15.18
C LEU A 172 4.57 -10.48 16.58
N ALA A 173 3.75 -10.74 17.60
CA ALA A 173 4.23 -11.09 18.93
C ALA A 173 4.85 -12.51 18.98
N GLU A 174 4.60 -13.34 17.97
CA GLU A 174 5.10 -14.71 17.87
C GLU A 174 6.42 -14.82 17.08
N ILE A 175 6.83 -13.74 16.39
CA ILE A 175 8.10 -13.68 15.67
C ILE A 175 9.23 -13.57 16.73
N GLY A 176 10.01 -14.63 16.89
CA GLY A 176 11.17 -14.66 17.81
C GLY A 176 11.01 -15.57 19.02
N LYS A 177 9.94 -16.34 19.06
CA LYS A 177 9.83 -17.51 19.98
C LYS A 177 10.18 -18.78 19.19
#